data_eb6b2449e78c3ccefc5393b04d296a4a
#
_entry.id   eb6b2449e78c3ccefc5393b04d296a4a
#
_cell.length_a   1.000
_cell.length_b   1.000
_cell.length_c   1.000
_cell.angle_alpha   90.00
_cell.angle_beta   90.00
_cell.angle_gamma   90.00
#
_symmetry.space_group_name_H-M   'P 1'
#
loop_
_entity.id
_entity.type
_entity.pdbx_description
1 polymer ?
#
loop_
_entity_poly.entity_id
_entity_poly.type
_entity_poly.pdbx_seq_one_letter_code
_entity_poly.pdbx_strand_id
1 'polypeptide(L)'
;MVSKDLRYFFEISYLGTGYNGWQTQPNGKGIQQVVEDALSKLFRRKVAIVGSGRTDTGVHCAQQFFHTDLSENFKTQDLIHQLNSFLPRDISIQSIRPVQPEASARYDAIERTYVYRITLKKNPLLLGRALHVYKPLDLQKMQEAANLLLGEKDFECFSKIKTDVNHFICRIQKAHWKKKQDDLYFTITANRFLRGMVRAVVGTLLDVGTGKITVKDFGQIIRDKKRSKAGMNVAPEGLYLESVKYRKGIFLRK
;
A
#
# COMPACT_ATOMS: atom_id res chain seq x y z
N MET A 1 -28.17 -25.81 -15.53
CA MET A 1 -28.22 -24.70 -14.57
C MET A 1 -26.97 -23.85 -14.76
N VAL A 2 -27.12 -22.59 -15.12
CA VAL A 2 -25.97 -21.66 -15.18
C VAL A 2 -25.55 -21.41 -13.74
N SER A 3 -24.35 -21.87 -13.32
CA SER A 3 -23.83 -21.59 -11.98
C SER A 3 -23.71 -20.08 -11.84
N LYS A 4 -24.36 -19.53 -10.81
CA LYS A 4 -24.28 -18.09 -10.50
C LYS A 4 -22.86 -17.80 -10.01
N ASP A 5 -22.14 -16.89 -10.68
CA ASP A 5 -20.83 -16.46 -10.20
C ASP A 5 -20.97 -15.83 -8.82
N LEU A 6 -20.10 -16.22 -7.90
CA LEU A 6 -19.98 -15.62 -6.56
C LEU A 6 -18.77 -14.71 -6.52
N ARG A 7 -18.87 -13.65 -5.70
CA ARG A 7 -17.77 -12.74 -5.46
C ARG A 7 -16.84 -13.26 -4.38
N TYR A 8 -15.54 -13.25 -4.69
CA TYR A 8 -14.49 -13.65 -3.76
C TYR A 8 -13.49 -12.52 -3.56
N PHE A 9 -13.06 -12.33 -2.31
CA PHE A 9 -11.88 -11.56 -1.97
C PHE A 9 -10.69 -12.48 -1.86
N PHE A 10 -9.62 -12.10 -2.58
CA PHE A 10 -8.32 -12.75 -2.57
C PHE A 10 -7.36 -11.87 -1.79
N GLU A 11 -6.75 -12.44 -0.77
CA GLU A 11 -5.65 -11.79 -0.04
C GLU A 11 -4.33 -12.12 -0.75
N ILE A 12 -3.55 -11.07 -1.03
CA ILE A 12 -2.30 -11.16 -1.80
C ILE A 12 -1.17 -10.44 -1.09
N SER A 13 0.04 -10.99 -1.18
CA SER A 13 1.29 -10.33 -0.81
C SER A 13 2.28 -10.36 -1.97
N TYR A 14 3.18 -9.36 -2.04
CA TYR A 14 4.20 -9.30 -3.09
C TYR A 14 5.38 -8.42 -2.75
N LEU A 15 6.56 -8.73 -3.34
CA LEU A 15 7.70 -7.83 -3.44
C LEU A 15 7.55 -7.00 -4.72
N GLY A 16 7.45 -5.69 -4.58
CA GLY A 16 7.18 -4.79 -5.71
C GLY A 16 8.37 -4.40 -6.57
N THR A 17 9.61 -4.80 -6.18
CA THR A 17 10.87 -4.34 -6.80
C THR A 17 10.90 -4.54 -8.32
N GLY A 18 10.39 -5.65 -8.83
CA GLY A 18 10.37 -5.99 -10.25
C GLY A 18 9.13 -5.52 -11.01
N TYR A 19 8.27 -4.67 -10.41
CA TYR A 19 6.96 -4.34 -10.98
C TYR A 19 6.71 -2.85 -11.07
N ASN A 20 5.93 -2.44 -12.08
CA ASN A 20 5.48 -1.06 -12.27
C ASN A 20 4.27 -0.71 -11.39
N GLY A 21 4.25 -1.24 -10.15
CA GLY A 21 3.18 -1.10 -9.18
C GLY A 21 2.03 -2.07 -9.41
N TRP A 22 0.90 -1.78 -8.78
CA TRP A 22 -0.28 -2.65 -8.87
C TRP A 22 -0.95 -2.63 -10.25
N GLN A 23 -1.29 -1.44 -10.73
CA GLN A 23 -2.16 -1.25 -11.90
C GLN A 23 -1.48 -1.69 -13.21
N THR A 24 -2.19 -2.45 -14.03
CA THR A 24 -1.81 -2.73 -15.41
C THR A 24 -1.59 -1.45 -16.20
N GLN A 25 -0.45 -1.31 -16.86
CA GLN A 25 -0.05 -0.15 -17.66
C GLN A 25 0.61 -0.62 -18.97
N PRO A 26 0.46 0.15 -20.08
CA PRO A 26 1.06 -0.25 -21.37
C PRO A 26 2.59 -0.40 -21.31
N ASN A 27 3.26 0.38 -20.47
CA ASN A 27 4.71 0.53 -20.46
C ASN A 27 5.41 -0.30 -19.36
N GLY A 28 4.80 -1.38 -18.87
CA GLY A 28 5.45 -2.24 -17.89
C GLY A 28 4.54 -3.21 -17.17
N LYS A 29 5.14 -4.23 -16.60
CA LYS A 29 4.45 -5.35 -15.95
C LYS A 29 3.91 -4.91 -14.58
N GLY A 30 2.57 -4.85 -14.44
CA GLY A 30 1.89 -4.61 -13.17
C GLY A 30 1.55 -5.92 -12.45
N ILE A 31 1.41 -5.85 -11.12
CA ILE A 31 0.96 -7.01 -10.31
C ILE A 31 -0.42 -7.49 -10.76
N GLN A 32 -1.34 -6.55 -11.02
CA GLN A 32 -2.69 -6.85 -11.49
C GLN A 32 -2.67 -7.72 -12.76
N GLN A 33 -1.86 -7.36 -13.74
CA GLN A 33 -1.76 -8.12 -14.98
C GLN A 33 -1.27 -9.56 -14.75
N VAL A 34 -0.23 -9.72 -13.91
CA VAL A 34 0.32 -11.05 -13.59
C VAL A 34 -0.74 -11.96 -12.97
N VAL A 35 -1.55 -11.40 -12.07
CA VAL A 35 -2.63 -12.14 -11.40
C VAL A 35 -3.77 -12.44 -12.36
N GLU A 36 -4.18 -11.48 -13.20
CA GLU A 36 -5.21 -11.66 -14.23
C GLU A 36 -4.80 -12.73 -15.24
N ASP A 37 -3.53 -12.75 -15.66
CA ASP A 37 -2.98 -13.77 -16.56
C ASP A 37 -3.01 -15.17 -15.93
N ALA A 38 -2.62 -15.30 -14.66
CA ALA A 38 -2.65 -16.56 -13.93
C ALA A 38 -4.08 -17.09 -13.76
N LEU A 39 -5.02 -16.25 -13.33
CA LEU A 39 -6.43 -16.60 -13.20
C LEU A 39 -7.04 -16.98 -14.57
N SER A 40 -6.74 -16.20 -15.60
CA SER A 40 -7.29 -16.45 -16.95
C SER A 40 -6.81 -17.77 -17.54
N LYS A 41 -5.57 -18.17 -17.27
CA LYS A 41 -5.04 -19.50 -17.64
C LYS A 41 -5.75 -20.62 -16.90
N LEU A 42 -5.95 -20.50 -15.60
CA LEU A 42 -6.61 -21.52 -14.79
C LEU A 42 -8.07 -21.71 -15.17
N PHE A 43 -8.81 -20.61 -15.34
CA PHE A 43 -10.24 -20.65 -15.67
C PHE A 43 -10.53 -20.74 -17.17
N ARG A 44 -9.49 -20.74 -18.04
CA ARG A 44 -9.59 -20.77 -19.50
C ARG A 44 -10.56 -19.72 -20.07
N ARG A 45 -10.67 -18.59 -19.39
CA ARG A 45 -11.45 -17.42 -19.77
C ARG A 45 -10.80 -16.15 -19.25
N LYS A 46 -11.08 -15.01 -19.85
CA LYS A 46 -10.60 -13.73 -19.33
C LYS A 46 -11.20 -13.46 -17.94
N VAL A 47 -10.35 -13.25 -16.95
CA VAL A 47 -10.72 -12.91 -15.58
C VAL A 47 -10.13 -11.54 -15.25
N ALA A 48 -11.00 -10.57 -15.00
CA ALA A 48 -10.60 -9.24 -14.53
C ALA A 48 -10.67 -9.16 -13.00
N ILE A 49 -9.77 -8.38 -12.41
CA ILE A 49 -9.74 -8.18 -10.95
C ILE A 49 -9.80 -6.71 -10.58
N VAL A 50 -10.34 -6.41 -9.41
CA VAL A 50 -10.38 -5.05 -8.84
C VAL A 50 -9.66 -5.04 -7.49
N GLY A 51 -8.51 -4.37 -7.43
CA GLY A 51 -7.71 -4.27 -6.21
C GLY A 51 -8.25 -3.26 -5.21
N SER A 52 -7.94 -3.44 -3.92
CA SER A 52 -8.33 -2.54 -2.83
C SER A 52 -7.67 -1.16 -2.88
N GLY A 53 -6.62 -1.02 -3.68
CA GLY A 53 -5.87 0.21 -3.90
C GLY A 53 -4.75 0.00 -4.90
N ARG A 54 -4.06 1.09 -5.23
CA ARG A 54 -2.90 1.07 -6.10
C ARG A 54 -1.64 1.29 -5.27
N THR A 55 -0.60 0.51 -5.53
CA THR A 55 0.75 0.78 -5.05
C THR A 55 1.58 1.35 -6.20
N ASP A 56 2.52 2.24 -5.89
CA ASP A 56 3.46 2.79 -6.86
C ASP A 56 4.49 1.73 -7.28
N THR A 57 5.22 2.00 -8.37
CA THR A 57 6.37 1.19 -8.84
C THR A 57 7.34 0.93 -7.69
N GLY A 58 7.75 -0.31 -7.51
CA GLY A 58 8.71 -0.74 -6.50
C GLY A 58 8.19 -0.84 -5.06
N VAL A 59 6.93 -0.50 -4.80
CA VAL A 59 6.30 -0.59 -3.46
C VAL A 59 5.87 -2.02 -3.18
N HIS A 60 6.21 -2.50 -1.99
CA HIS A 60 5.88 -3.86 -1.52
C HIS A 60 4.49 -3.92 -0.89
N CYS A 61 4.02 -5.14 -0.70
CA CYS A 61 2.74 -5.40 -0.07
C CYS A 61 2.81 -6.65 0.81
N ALA A 62 2.53 -6.50 2.10
CA ALA A 62 2.36 -7.61 3.02
C ALA A 62 0.93 -8.14 2.96
N GLN A 63 -0.07 -7.26 2.86
CA GLN A 63 -1.47 -7.63 2.74
C GLN A 63 -2.24 -6.63 1.89
N GLN A 64 -2.80 -7.11 0.78
CA GLN A 64 -3.77 -6.40 -0.05
C GLN A 64 -4.90 -7.36 -0.42
N PHE A 65 -6.04 -6.82 -0.81
CA PHE A 65 -7.14 -7.61 -1.35
C PHE A 65 -7.49 -7.16 -2.76
N PHE A 66 -7.93 -8.12 -3.56
CA PHE A 66 -8.66 -7.87 -4.78
C PHE A 66 -9.91 -8.73 -4.82
N HIS A 67 -10.88 -8.36 -5.63
CA HIS A 67 -12.06 -9.19 -5.86
C HIS A 67 -12.21 -9.54 -7.33
N THR A 68 -12.85 -10.67 -7.55
CA THR A 68 -13.36 -11.12 -8.85
C THR A 68 -14.55 -12.04 -8.62
N ASP A 69 -15.35 -12.23 -9.67
CA ASP A 69 -16.52 -13.11 -9.66
C ASP A 69 -16.15 -14.44 -10.34
N LEU A 70 -16.36 -15.54 -9.64
CA LEU A 70 -16.02 -16.89 -10.09
C LEU A 70 -17.19 -17.86 -9.84
N SER A 71 -17.31 -18.92 -10.66
CA SER A 71 -18.24 -20.01 -10.42
C SER A 71 -17.84 -20.87 -9.23
N GLU A 72 -18.81 -21.44 -8.50
CA GLU A 72 -18.61 -22.16 -7.22
C GLU A 72 -17.82 -23.48 -7.31
N ASN A 73 -17.40 -23.94 -8.48
CA ASN A 73 -16.88 -25.30 -8.69
C ASN A 73 -15.39 -25.43 -8.36
N PHE A 74 -14.90 -24.82 -7.24
CA PHE A 74 -13.54 -25.05 -6.78
C PHE A 74 -13.44 -25.10 -5.25
N LYS A 75 -12.46 -25.86 -4.75
CA LYS A 75 -12.04 -25.77 -3.35
C LYS A 75 -11.03 -24.64 -3.21
N THR A 76 -11.27 -23.73 -2.26
CA THR A 76 -10.41 -22.53 -2.09
C THR A 76 -8.94 -22.87 -1.85
N GLN A 77 -8.65 -23.94 -1.10
CA GLN A 77 -7.26 -24.38 -0.84
C GLN A 77 -6.57 -24.89 -2.11
N ASP A 78 -7.28 -25.65 -2.95
CA ASP A 78 -6.73 -26.17 -4.20
C ASP A 78 -6.44 -25.02 -5.15
N LEU A 79 -7.34 -24.02 -5.23
CA LEU A 79 -7.14 -22.83 -6.06
C LEU A 79 -5.96 -21.98 -5.57
N ILE A 80 -5.77 -21.81 -4.26
CA ILE A 80 -4.61 -21.11 -3.68
C ILE A 80 -3.32 -21.82 -4.10
N HIS A 81 -3.27 -23.15 -3.95
CA HIS A 81 -2.09 -23.93 -4.35
C HIS A 81 -1.80 -23.82 -5.86
N GLN A 82 -2.80 -23.97 -6.69
CA GLN A 82 -2.65 -23.82 -8.13
C GLN A 82 -2.18 -22.43 -8.53
N LEU A 83 -2.81 -21.36 -8.02
CA LEU A 83 -2.41 -19.99 -8.29
C LEU A 83 -0.95 -19.73 -7.89
N ASN A 84 -0.56 -20.15 -6.67
CA ASN A 84 0.80 -19.97 -6.20
C ASN A 84 1.85 -20.77 -6.98
N SER A 85 1.44 -21.84 -7.68
CA SER A 85 2.32 -22.58 -8.60
C SER A 85 2.52 -21.86 -9.93
N PHE A 86 1.54 -21.05 -10.38
CA PHE A 86 1.62 -20.26 -11.61
C PHE A 86 2.26 -18.88 -11.39
N LEU A 87 2.09 -18.31 -10.21
CA LEU A 87 2.60 -16.99 -9.89
C LEU A 87 4.11 -17.00 -9.70
N PRO A 88 4.81 -15.90 -10.05
CA PRO A 88 6.22 -15.73 -9.71
C PRO A 88 6.43 -15.81 -8.18
N ARG A 89 7.65 -16.22 -7.78
CA ARG A 89 8.01 -16.43 -6.36
C ARG A 89 7.86 -15.20 -5.46
N ASP A 90 7.79 -14.04 -6.05
CA ASP A 90 7.64 -12.75 -5.37
C ASP A 90 6.17 -12.26 -5.27
N ILE A 91 5.20 -13.09 -5.70
CA ILE A 91 3.76 -12.88 -5.55
C ILE A 91 3.12 -14.12 -4.95
N SER A 92 2.27 -13.95 -3.93
CA SER A 92 1.57 -15.08 -3.29
C SER A 92 0.15 -14.73 -2.90
N ILE A 93 -0.79 -15.64 -3.20
CA ILE A 93 -2.17 -15.63 -2.68
C ILE A 93 -2.16 -16.30 -1.31
N GLN A 94 -2.65 -15.58 -0.29
CA GLN A 94 -2.66 -16.03 1.10
C GLN A 94 -4.00 -16.64 1.51
N SER A 95 -5.09 -16.06 1.04
CA SER A 95 -6.44 -16.55 1.33
C SER A 95 -7.43 -16.20 0.24
N ILE A 96 -8.50 -17.00 0.11
CA ILE A 96 -9.65 -16.76 -0.77
C ILE A 96 -10.90 -16.92 0.07
N ARG A 97 -11.74 -15.89 0.12
CA ARG A 97 -12.96 -15.91 0.92
C ARG A 97 -14.15 -15.37 0.15
N PRO A 98 -15.32 -16.06 0.22
CA PRO A 98 -16.55 -15.53 -0.34
C PRO A 98 -16.99 -14.30 0.43
N VAL A 99 -17.55 -13.34 -0.30
CA VAL A 99 -18.05 -12.06 0.25
C VAL A 99 -19.47 -11.78 -0.24
N GLN A 100 -20.11 -10.76 0.34
CA GLN A 100 -21.39 -10.28 -0.15
C GLN A 100 -21.30 -9.94 -1.65
N PRO A 101 -22.35 -10.21 -2.44
CA PRO A 101 -22.32 -10.02 -3.88
C PRO A 101 -21.94 -8.60 -4.33
N GLU A 102 -22.34 -7.58 -3.54
CA GLU A 102 -22.08 -6.18 -3.81
C GLU A 102 -20.71 -5.69 -3.27
N ALA A 103 -19.98 -6.55 -2.52
CA ALA A 103 -18.76 -6.15 -1.85
C ALA A 103 -17.68 -5.73 -2.85
N SER A 104 -17.05 -4.60 -2.60
CA SER A 104 -15.94 -4.06 -3.39
C SER A 104 -14.65 -4.03 -2.59
N ALA A 105 -13.61 -4.70 -3.04
CA ALA A 105 -12.30 -4.62 -2.39
C ALA A 105 -11.80 -3.18 -2.26
N ARG A 106 -12.17 -2.30 -3.19
CA ARG A 106 -11.73 -0.90 -3.22
C ARG A 106 -12.55 0.01 -2.32
N TYR A 107 -13.89 -0.04 -2.46
CA TYR A 107 -14.77 0.96 -1.87
C TYR A 107 -15.20 0.62 -0.45
N ASP A 108 -15.25 -0.67 -0.09
CA ASP A 108 -15.59 -1.12 1.27
C ASP A 108 -14.39 -1.19 2.22
N ALA A 109 -13.19 -0.93 1.72
CA ALA A 109 -12.00 -0.84 2.58
C ALA A 109 -12.06 0.44 3.42
N ILE A 110 -12.14 0.28 4.74
CA ILE A 110 -12.31 1.37 5.71
C ILE A 110 -10.98 1.95 6.20
N GLU A 111 -9.89 1.17 6.11
CA GLU A 111 -8.58 1.55 6.62
C GLU A 111 -7.46 0.90 5.80
N ARG A 112 -6.38 1.62 5.58
CA ARG A 112 -5.11 1.11 5.03
C ARG A 112 -3.99 1.51 5.97
N THR A 113 -3.10 0.56 6.23
CA THR A 113 -1.88 0.80 7.00
C THR A 113 -0.68 0.62 6.09
N TYR A 114 0.22 1.59 6.12
CA TYR A 114 1.53 1.48 5.48
C TYR A 114 2.63 1.49 6.52
N VAL A 115 3.70 0.76 6.23
CA VAL A 115 4.94 0.81 6.98
C VAL A 115 6.06 1.22 6.03
N TYR A 116 6.86 2.20 6.44
CA TYR A 116 8.09 2.57 5.74
C TYR A 116 9.29 2.15 6.58
N ARG A 117 10.15 1.31 6.01
CA ARG A 117 11.35 0.78 6.66
C ARG A 117 12.58 1.56 6.24
N ILE A 118 13.36 1.98 7.24
CA ILE A 118 14.68 2.61 7.09
C ILE A 118 15.69 1.77 7.85
N THR A 119 16.88 1.59 7.30
CA THR A 119 18.03 1.04 8.02
C THR A 119 19.12 2.10 8.20
N LEU A 120 19.68 2.21 9.40
CA LEU A 120 20.74 3.16 9.74
C LEU A 120 22.13 2.59 9.52
N LYS A 121 22.22 1.28 9.28
CA LYS A 121 23.46 0.58 8.91
C LYS A 121 23.32 -0.08 7.54
N LYS A 122 24.40 -0.02 6.76
CA LYS A 122 24.47 -0.77 5.49
C LYS A 122 24.25 -2.25 5.75
N ASN A 123 23.19 -2.81 5.16
CA ASN A 123 22.85 -4.23 5.28
C ASN A 123 22.47 -4.80 3.91
N PRO A 124 23.30 -5.65 3.29
CA PRO A 124 23.02 -6.25 1.98
C PRO A 124 21.72 -7.06 1.94
N LEU A 125 21.29 -7.66 3.07
CA LEU A 125 20.06 -8.45 3.16
C LEU A 125 18.78 -7.57 3.07
N LEU A 126 18.93 -6.26 3.22
CA LEU A 126 17.85 -5.28 3.10
C LEU A 126 17.86 -4.51 1.78
N LEU A 127 18.75 -4.88 0.86
CA LEU A 127 18.78 -4.27 -0.48
C LEU A 127 17.44 -4.46 -1.19
N GLY A 128 16.87 -3.34 -1.66
CA GLY A 128 15.54 -3.31 -2.26
C GLY A 128 14.39 -3.58 -1.29
N ARG A 129 14.63 -3.52 0.04
CA ARG A 129 13.63 -3.80 1.10
C ARG A 129 13.60 -2.77 2.22
N ALA A 130 14.56 -1.85 2.26
CA ALA A 130 14.63 -0.75 3.21
C ALA A 130 15.45 0.40 2.62
N LEU A 131 15.10 1.64 2.95
CA LEU A 131 15.91 2.80 2.63
C LEU A 131 17.11 2.86 3.58
N HIS A 132 18.33 2.89 3.04
CA HIS A 132 19.52 3.15 3.88
C HIS A 132 19.71 4.65 4.09
N VAL A 133 19.75 5.08 5.35
CA VAL A 133 20.02 6.47 5.74
C VAL A 133 21.22 6.49 6.67
N TYR A 134 22.32 7.10 6.22
CA TYR A 134 23.57 7.20 6.97
C TYR A 134 23.69 8.46 7.85
N LYS A 135 22.82 9.45 7.62
CA LYS A 135 22.79 10.69 8.42
C LYS A 135 22.14 10.44 9.77
N PRO A 136 22.64 11.06 10.84
CA PRO A 136 21.95 11.07 12.13
C PRO A 136 20.55 11.65 11.99
N LEU A 137 19.58 11.05 12.68
CA LEU A 137 18.18 11.44 12.66
C LEU A 137 17.71 11.75 14.09
N ASP A 138 17.10 12.92 14.28
CA ASP A 138 16.39 13.30 15.51
C ASP A 138 14.99 12.66 15.49
N LEU A 139 14.89 11.45 16.05
CA LEU A 139 13.65 10.67 16.05
C LEU A 139 12.55 11.34 16.88
N GLN A 140 12.91 12.10 17.92
CA GLN A 140 11.95 12.83 18.73
C GLN A 140 11.25 13.92 17.91
N LYS A 141 12.01 14.76 17.22
CA LYS A 141 11.43 15.78 16.33
C LYS A 141 10.63 15.17 15.16
N MET A 142 11.12 14.04 14.61
CA MET A 142 10.35 13.31 13.58
C MET A 142 9.00 12.82 14.13
N GLN A 143 8.94 12.36 15.38
CA GLN A 143 7.67 11.94 15.99
C GLN A 143 6.77 13.15 16.32
N GLU A 144 7.32 14.25 16.81
CA GLU A 144 6.56 15.49 17.03
C GLU A 144 5.92 15.99 15.72
N ALA A 145 6.69 16.02 14.63
CA ALA A 145 6.16 16.36 13.30
C ALA A 145 5.11 15.36 12.81
N ALA A 146 5.31 14.05 13.01
CA ALA A 146 4.36 13.01 12.64
C ALA A 146 3.01 13.17 13.38
N ASN A 147 3.01 13.62 14.62
CA ASN A 147 1.79 13.87 15.38
C ASN A 147 0.92 14.97 14.74
N LEU A 148 1.53 15.93 14.01
CA LEU A 148 0.80 16.96 13.28
C LEU A 148 -0.02 16.41 12.10
N LEU A 149 0.23 15.18 11.67
CA LEU A 149 -0.55 14.50 10.63
C LEU A 149 -1.91 14.00 11.13
N LEU A 150 -2.06 13.75 12.42
CA LEU A 150 -3.26 13.10 12.98
C LEU A 150 -4.53 13.91 12.74
N GLY A 151 -5.63 13.19 12.56
CA GLY A 151 -6.96 13.75 12.30
C GLY A 151 -7.30 13.86 10.82
N GLU A 152 -8.41 14.55 10.54
CA GLU A 152 -8.91 14.77 9.17
C GLU A 152 -8.39 16.12 8.67
N LYS A 153 -7.64 16.11 7.58
CA LYS A 153 -7.01 17.29 6.98
C LYS A 153 -6.92 17.15 5.48
N ASP A 154 -6.72 18.28 4.83
CA ASP A 154 -6.33 18.38 3.43
C ASP A 154 -4.81 18.14 3.31
N PHE A 155 -4.43 17.10 2.57
CA PHE A 155 -3.03 16.70 2.38
C PHE A 155 -2.55 16.92 0.94
N GLU A 156 -3.07 17.91 0.23
CA GLU A 156 -2.64 18.26 -1.13
C GLU A 156 -1.12 18.42 -1.23
N CYS A 157 -0.46 19.02 -0.21
CA CYS A 157 0.98 19.19 -0.15
C CYS A 157 1.78 17.87 -0.26
N PHE A 158 1.18 16.73 0.03
CA PHE A 158 1.80 15.42 -0.09
C PHE A 158 1.29 14.60 -1.28
N SER A 159 0.38 15.15 -2.09
CA SER A 159 -0.14 14.48 -3.29
C SER A 159 0.79 14.66 -4.48
N LYS A 160 0.85 13.67 -5.37
CA LYS A 160 1.49 13.84 -6.68
C LYS A 160 0.72 14.90 -7.48
N ILE A 161 1.46 15.81 -8.11
CA ILE A 161 0.90 16.87 -8.98
C ILE A 161 0.13 16.23 -10.16
N LYS A 162 -0.93 16.87 -10.62
CA LYS A 162 -1.81 16.41 -11.72
C LYS A 162 -2.43 15.04 -11.43
N THR A 163 -2.97 14.87 -10.25
CA THR A 163 -3.73 13.67 -9.87
C THR A 163 -5.21 13.98 -9.99
N ASP A 164 -5.93 13.14 -10.74
CA ASP A 164 -7.40 13.20 -10.85
C ASP A 164 -8.03 12.64 -9.58
N VAL A 165 -8.35 13.53 -8.65
CA VAL A 165 -9.03 13.23 -7.37
C VAL A 165 -10.05 14.30 -7.04
N ASN A 166 -11.20 13.91 -6.50
CA ASN A 166 -12.29 14.83 -6.14
C ASN A 166 -11.91 15.75 -4.97
N HIS A 167 -11.04 15.29 -4.06
CA HIS A 167 -10.56 16.05 -2.90
C HIS A 167 -9.28 15.44 -2.32
N PHE A 168 -8.52 16.24 -1.57
CA PHE A 168 -7.27 15.84 -0.92
C PHE A 168 -7.45 15.50 0.57
N ILE A 169 -8.68 15.43 1.07
CA ILE A 169 -8.96 15.15 2.47
C ILE A 169 -8.71 13.67 2.77
N CYS A 170 -7.90 13.42 3.81
CA CYS A 170 -7.66 12.11 4.40
C CYS A 170 -7.79 12.20 5.92
N ARG A 171 -8.22 11.11 6.58
CA ARG A 171 -8.23 11.00 8.04
C ARG A 171 -7.14 10.05 8.47
N ILE A 172 -6.08 10.60 9.07
CA ILE A 172 -4.96 9.82 9.60
C ILE A 172 -5.26 9.48 11.06
N GLN A 173 -5.27 8.18 11.37
CA GLN A 173 -5.57 7.64 12.70
C GLN A 173 -4.29 7.30 13.47
N LYS A 174 -3.20 6.99 12.76
CA LYS A 174 -1.90 6.64 13.33
C LYS A 174 -0.78 7.18 12.46
N ALA A 175 0.22 7.78 13.11
CA ALA A 175 1.48 8.19 12.49
C ALA A 175 2.59 8.04 13.55
N HIS A 176 3.34 6.93 13.49
CA HIS A 176 4.23 6.56 14.59
C HIS A 176 5.55 5.99 14.09
N TRP A 177 6.65 6.47 14.70
CA TRP A 177 7.99 5.94 14.53
C TRP A 177 8.31 4.91 15.61
N LYS A 178 8.92 3.80 15.20
CA LYS A 178 9.46 2.79 16.11
C LYS A 178 10.89 2.46 15.69
N LYS A 179 11.83 2.53 16.66
CA LYS A 179 13.19 2.07 16.47
C LYS A 179 13.31 0.62 16.96
N LYS A 180 13.98 -0.23 16.20
CA LYS A 180 14.34 -1.60 16.58
C LYS A 180 15.77 -1.85 16.12
N GLN A 181 16.71 -1.86 17.06
CA GLN A 181 18.15 -1.94 16.76
C GLN A 181 18.58 -0.80 15.80
N ASP A 182 19.09 -1.15 14.64
CA ASP A 182 19.54 -0.23 13.60
C ASP A 182 18.44 0.11 12.56
N ASP A 183 17.23 -0.38 12.75
CA ASP A 183 16.10 -0.13 11.85
C ASP A 183 15.09 0.85 12.46
N LEU A 184 14.52 1.70 11.60
CA LEU A 184 13.39 2.57 11.92
C LEU A 184 12.17 2.15 11.08
N TYR A 185 11.02 2.15 11.70
CA TYR A 185 9.73 1.83 11.08
C TYR A 185 8.77 3.00 11.29
N PHE A 186 8.32 3.60 10.20
CA PHE A 186 7.23 4.57 10.24
C PHE A 186 5.93 3.87 9.87
N THR A 187 5.01 3.79 10.82
CA THR A 187 3.66 3.23 10.58
C THR A 187 2.67 4.36 10.44
N ILE A 188 1.92 4.37 9.34
CA ILE A 188 0.85 5.33 9.10
C ILE A 188 -0.43 4.62 8.69
N THR A 189 -1.55 5.00 9.33
CA THR A 189 -2.86 4.41 9.11
C THR A 189 -3.87 5.51 8.80
N ALA A 190 -4.65 5.33 7.72
CA ALA A 190 -5.69 6.27 7.31
C ALA A 190 -6.86 5.56 6.61
N ASN A 191 -8.00 6.27 6.49
CA ASN A 191 -9.13 5.82 5.68
C ASN A 191 -8.77 5.71 4.20
N ARG A 192 -7.91 6.60 3.69
CA ARG A 192 -7.37 6.62 2.33
C ARG A 192 -6.02 7.33 2.28
N PHE A 193 -5.29 7.12 1.19
CA PHE A 193 -4.06 7.85 0.87
C PHE A 193 -4.14 8.41 -0.55
N LEU A 194 -3.47 9.54 -0.76
CA LEU A 194 -3.27 10.12 -2.08
C LEU A 194 -2.06 9.47 -2.77
N ARG A 195 -1.97 9.62 -4.08
CA ARG A 195 -0.87 9.06 -4.86
C ARG A 195 0.47 9.66 -4.41
N GLY A 196 1.42 8.77 -4.04
CA GLY A 196 2.75 9.15 -3.55
C GLY A 196 2.79 9.75 -2.15
N MET A 197 1.63 9.89 -1.46
CA MET A 197 1.49 10.60 -0.19
C MET A 197 2.45 10.09 0.89
N VAL A 198 2.46 8.80 1.16
CA VAL A 198 3.28 8.24 2.26
C VAL A 198 4.76 8.50 2.02
N ARG A 199 5.22 8.38 0.77
CA ARG A 199 6.62 8.64 0.41
C ARG A 199 7.00 10.12 0.55
N ALA A 200 6.09 11.05 0.23
CA ALA A 200 6.28 12.49 0.43
C ALA A 200 6.29 12.84 1.93
N VAL A 201 5.39 12.26 2.72
CA VAL A 201 5.35 12.41 4.18
C VAL A 201 6.67 11.96 4.81
N VAL A 202 7.13 10.74 4.49
CA VAL A 202 8.38 10.21 5.05
C VAL A 202 9.58 11.06 4.63
N GLY A 203 9.65 11.50 3.36
CA GLY A 203 10.73 12.37 2.89
C GLY A 203 10.77 13.70 3.65
N THR A 204 9.60 14.29 3.91
CA THR A 204 9.51 15.54 4.68
C THR A 204 9.84 15.32 6.18
N LEU A 205 9.46 14.17 6.75
CA LEU A 205 9.85 13.78 8.12
C LEU A 205 11.36 13.56 8.24
N LEU A 206 12.02 13.02 7.21
CA LEU A 206 13.49 12.91 7.16
C LEU A 206 14.16 14.29 7.08
N ASP A 207 13.58 15.26 6.37
CA ASP A 207 14.06 16.64 6.36
C ASP A 207 13.98 17.25 7.77
N VAL A 208 12.95 16.93 8.57
CA VAL A 208 12.88 17.31 9.99
C VAL A 208 13.96 16.60 10.81
N GLY A 209 14.10 15.27 10.64
CA GLY A 209 15.06 14.46 11.39
C GLY A 209 16.51 14.86 11.18
N THR A 210 16.85 15.34 9.99
CA THR A 210 18.19 15.86 9.65
C THR A 210 18.38 17.34 10.01
N GLY A 211 17.36 18.02 10.54
CA GLY A 211 17.40 19.45 10.90
C GLY A 211 17.33 20.39 9.70
N LYS A 212 17.03 19.91 8.50
CA LYS A 212 16.87 20.75 7.30
C LYS A 212 15.65 21.67 7.38
N ILE A 213 14.57 21.22 8.04
CA ILE A 213 13.39 21.99 8.40
C ILE A 213 13.01 21.74 9.86
N THR A 214 12.29 22.69 10.46
CA THR A 214 11.78 22.54 11.84
C THR A 214 10.42 21.82 11.87
N VAL A 215 10.00 21.38 13.07
CA VAL A 215 8.63 20.85 13.30
C VAL A 215 7.57 21.92 12.95
N LYS A 216 7.84 23.19 13.24
CA LYS A 216 6.95 24.32 12.87
C LYS A 216 6.80 24.44 11.35
N ASP A 217 7.90 24.31 10.60
CA ASP A 217 7.87 24.35 9.12
C ASP A 217 7.08 23.18 8.55
N PHE A 218 7.22 21.97 9.13
CA PHE A 218 6.40 20.81 8.74
C PHE A 218 4.90 21.11 8.91
N GLY A 219 4.50 21.70 10.04
CA GLY A 219 3.12 22.15 10.26
C GLY A 219 2.67 23.22 9.26
N GLN A 220 3.58 24.15 8.88
CA GLN A 220 3.29 25.17 7.86
C GLN A 220 3.10 24.59 6.46
N ILE A 221 3.87 23.57 6.08
CA ILE A 221 3.71 22.84 4.81
C ILE A 221 2.30 22.27 4.67
N ILE A 222 1.76 21.67 5.74
CA ILE A 222 0.38 21.14 5.73
C ILE A 222 -0.64 22.27 5.53
N ARG A 223 -0.50 23.41 6.22
CA ARG A 223 -1.39 24.56 6.10
C ARG A 223 -1.35 25.21 4.72
N ASP A 224 -0.13 25.29 4.12
CA ASP A 224 0.08 25.93 2.82
C ASP A 224 -0.43 25.10 1.64
N LYS A 225 -0.64 23.79 1.83
CA LYS A 225 -1.12 22.83 0.81
C LYS A 225 -0.28 22.77 -0.48
N LYS A 226 0.92 23.35 -0.48
CA LYS A 226 1.78 23.43 -1.66
C LYS A 226 2.77 22.27 -1.73
N ARG A 227 2.65 21.40 -2.74
CA ARG A 227 3.55 20.25 -2.95
C ARG A 227 5.03 20.65 -3.06
N SER A 228 5.31 21.83 -3.65
CA SER A 228 6.68 22.33 -3.81
C SER A 228 7.40 22.64 -2.49
N LYS A 229 6.65 22.81 -1.39
CA LYS A 229 7.22 23.05 -0.06
C LYS A 229 7.51 21.74 0.72
N ALA A 230 6.88 20.64 0.34
CA ALA A 230 7.13 19.34 0.96
C ALA A 230 8.42 18.71 0.42
N GLY A 231 9.02 17.84 1.23
CA GLY A 231 10.22 17.09 0.87
C GLY A 231 10.04 16.19 -0.34
N MET A 232 11.13 15.68 -0.88
CA MET A 232 11.11 14.73 -1.99
C MET A 232 10.47 13.41 -1.58
N ASN A 233 9.88 12.71 -2.56
CA ASN A 233 9.42 11.36 -2.33
C ASN A 233 10.64 10.46 -2.07
N VAL A 234 10.65 9.79 -0.92
CA VAL A 234 11.66 8.75 -0.65
C VAL A 234 11.53 7.55 -1.60
N ALA A 235 12.60 6.76 -1.72
CA ALA A 235 12.62 5.57 -2.57
C ALA A 235 11.46 4.60 -2.21
N PRO A 236 10.88 3.89 -3.19
CA PRO A 236 9.74 3.01 -2.94
C PRO A 236 10.09 1.74 -2.16
N GLU A 237 11.35 1.30 -2.22
CA GLU A 237 11.87 0.04 -1.66
C GLU A 237 11.69 -0.11 -0.14
N GLY A 238 11.52 1.01 0.58
CA GLY A 238 11.21 0.97 2.00
C GLY A 238 9.71 0.89 2.31
N LEU A 239 8.83 1.07 1.31
CA LEU A 239 7.38 1.19 1.54
C LEU A 239 6.66 -0.14 1.37
N TYR A 240 5.84 -0.48 2.36
CA TYR A 240 4.97 -1.66 2.39
C TYR A 240 3.53 -1.25 2.64
N LEU A 241 2.60 -1.71 1.80
CA LEU A 241 1.18 -1.78 2.19
C LEU A 241 1.06 -2.95 3.18
N GLU A 242 0.93 -2.62 4.45
CA GLU A 242 0.97 -3.58 5.56
C GLU A 242 -0.35 -4.29 5.76
N SER A 243 -1.47 -3.54 5.72
CA SER A 243 -2.79 -4.13 5.88
C SER A 243 -3.91 -3.27 5.30
N VAL A 244 -5.00 -3.93 4.92
CA VAL A 244 -6.26 -3.31 4.51
C VAL A 244 -7.38 -3.90 5.37
N LYS A 245 -8.20 -3.03 6.01
CA LYS A 245 -9.31 -3.45 6.85
C LYS A 245 -10.66 -3.19 6.21
N TYR A 246 -11.58 -4.10 6.48
CA TYR A 246 -12.98 -4.06 6.07
C TYR A 246 -13.90 -4.10 7.28
N ARG A 247 -15.17 -3.70 7.09
CA ARG A 247 -16.20 -3.83 8.13
C ARG A 247 -16.44 -5.32 8.47
N LYS A 248 -16.80 -5.59 9.73
CA LYS A 248 -17.27 -6.92 10.13
C LYS A 248 -18.50 -7.30 9.30
N GLY A 249 -18.57 -8.56 8.85
CA GLY A 249 -19.69 -9.06 8.06
C GLY A 249 -19.56 -8.96 6.54
N ILE A 250 -18.50 -8.34 5.99
CA ILE A 250 -18.27 -8.35 4.54
C ILE A 250 -17.94 -9.76 4.03
N PHE A 251 -17.24 -10.55 4.84
CA PHE A 251 -16.93 -11.94 4.56
C PHE A 251 -18.08 -12.83 4.99
N LEU A 252 -18.55 -13.68 4.08
CA LEU A 252 -19.55 -14.68 4.41
C LEU A 252 -18.95 -15.75 5.34
N ARG A 253 -19.75 -16.25 6.27
CA ARG A 253 -19.37 -17.42 7.07
C ARG A 253 -19.37 -18.64 6.15
N LYS A 254 -18.35 -19.50 6.31
CA LYS A 254 -18.34 -20.83 5.69
C LYS A 254 -19.45 -21.68 6.25
#